data_fdc8f755aa9d4b06827eb3e1d39919fd
#
_entry.id   fdc8f755aa9d4b06827eb3e1d39919fd
#
_cell.length_a   1.000
_cell.length_b   1.000
_cell.length_c   1.000
_cell.angle_alpha   90.00
_cell.angle_beta   90.00
_cell.angle_gamma   90.00
#
_symmetry.space_group_name_H-M   'P 1'
#
loop_
_entity.id
_entity.type
_entity.pdbx_description
1 polymer ?
#
loop_
_entity_poly.entity_id
_entity_poly.type
_entity_poly.pdbx_seq_one_letter_code
_entity_poly.pdbx_strand_id
1 'polypeptide(L)' 'HGDIMGYAIRTSAHRYVEWRDWKSGKVEALELYDHELDSGEMRNVAAEENYAGVLARHQAILKAGWKKSLP' A
#
# COMPACT_ATOMS: atom_id res chain seq x y z
N HIS A 1 -17.73 -6.40 -6.01
CA HIS A 1 -16.36 -6.00 -6.32
C HIS A 1 -15.39 -7.18 -6.30
N GLY A 2 -15.79 -8.28 -6.88
CA GLY A 2 -14.99 -9.48 -6.91
C GLY A 2 -13.68 -9.37 -7.70
N ASP A 3 -13.53 -8.31 -8.48
CA ASP A 3 -12.35 -8.12 -9.32
C ASP A 3 -11.27 -7.25 -8.69
N ILE A 4 -11.49 -6.75 -7.48
CA ILE A 4 -10.51 -5.91 -6.81
C ILE A 4 -9.79 -6.69 -5.71
N MET A 5 -8.47 -6.68 -5.78
CA MET A 5 -7.61 -7.39 -4.83
C MET A 5 -6.83 -6.40 -3.99
N GLY A 6 -6.73 -6.67 -2.69
CA GLY A 6 -5.91 -5.87 -1.78
C GLY A 6 -4.58 -6.54 -1.52
N TYR A 7 -3.51 -5.77 -1.66
CA TYR A 7 -2.15 -6.21 -1.35
C TYR A 7 -1.61 -5.32 -0.24
N ALA A 8 -1.19 -5.92 0.86
CA ALA A 8 -0.74 -5.16 2.02
C ALA A 8 0.68 -5.56 2.41
N ILE A 9 1.47 -4.56 2.81
CA ILE A 9 2.76 -4.79 3.45
C ILE A 9 2.84 -3.95 4.71
N ARG A 10 3.58 -4.46 5.68
CA ARG A 10 3.80 -3.76 6.93
C ARG A 10 5.29 -3.66 7.20
N THR A 11 5.75 -2.45 7.46
CA THR A 11 7.09 -2.20 7.96
C THR A 11 7.01 -1.84 9.43
N SER A 12 8.15 -1.53 10.07
CA SER A 12 8.17 -1.24 11.52
C SER A 12 7.28 -0.07 11.92
N ALA A 13 7.12 0.92 11.06
CA ALA A 13 6.39 2.15 11.40
C ALA A 13 5.15 2.40 10.53
N HIS A 14 4.97 1.67 9.43
CA HIS A 14 3.91 1.96 8.47
C HIS A 14 3.22 0.71 7.99
N ARG A 15 1.97 0.88 7.57
CA ARG A 15 1.22 -0.15 6.85
C ARG A 15 0.74 0.45 5.54
N TYR A 16 1.01 -0.24 4.43
CA TYR A 16 0.63 0.18 3.09
C TYR A 16 -0.31 -0.84 2.48
N VAL A 17 -1.41 -0.38 1.89
CA VAL A 17 -2.36 -1.24 1.19
C VAL A 17 -2.59 -0.69 -0.20
N GLU A 18 -2.50 -1.57 -1.20
CA GLU A 18 -2.73 -1.23 -2.58
C GLU A 18 -3.89 -2.07 -3.10
N TRP A 19 -4.95 -1.41 -3.54
CA TRP A 19 -6.12 -2.06 -4.11
C TRP A 19 -6.03 -2.01 -5.63
N ARG A 20 -5.99 -3.16 -6.26
CA ARG A 20 -5.86 -3.26 -7.71
C ARG A 20 -7.03 -4.01 -8.32
N ASP A 21 -7.41 -3.58 -9.52
CA ASP A 21 -8.27 -4.37 -10.40
C ASP A 21 -7.39 -5.50 -10.95
N TRP A 22 -7.69 -6.74 -10.58
CA TRP A 22 -6.82 -7.85 -10.93
C TRP A 22 -6.85 -8.18 -12.42
N LYS A 23 -7.89 -7.77 -13.15
CA LYS A 23 -7.98 -8.00 -14.59
C LYS A 23 -7.08 -7.06 -15.39
N SER A 24 -7.07 -5.77 -15.01
CA SER A 24 -6.29 -4.75 -15.72
C SER A 24 -4.95 -4.48 -15.04
N GLY A 25 -4.79 -4.85 -13.76
CA GLY A 25 -3.63 -4.51 -12.98
C GLY A 25 -3.61 -3.05 -12.53
N LYS A 26 -4.68 -2.30 -12.79
CA LYS A 26 -4.75 -0.89 -12.47
C LYS A 26 -4.97 -0.68 -10.97
N VAL A 27 -4.22 0.26 -10.39
CA VAL A 27 -4.39 0.65 -9.01
C VAL A 27 -5.66 1.48 -8.86
N GLU A 28 -6.58 1.00 -8.01
CA GLU A 28 -7.86 1.68 -7.79
C GLU A 28 -7.86 2.54 -6.55
N ALA A 29 -7.11 2.14 -5.53
CA ALA A 29 -7.04 2.91 -4.29
C ALA A 29 -5.75 2.59 -3.55
N LEU A 30 -5.29 3.53 -2.72
CA LEU A 30 -4.11 3.37 -1.88
C LEU A 30 -4.44 3.75 -0.45
N GLU A 31 -3.87 3.02 0.50
CA GLU A 31 -3.96 3.35 1.92
C GLU A 31 -2.55 3.31 2.53
N LEU A 32 -2.25 4.27 3.36
CA LEU A 32 -0.99 4.31 4.09
C LEU A 32 -1.27 4.78 5.51
N TYR A 33 -0.79 4.03 6.48
CA TYR A 33 -0.98 4.36 7.89
C TYR A 33 0.37 4.47 8.58
N ASP A 34 0.54 5.54 9.36
CA ASP A 34 1.74 5.80 10.13
C ASP A 34 1.51 5.34 11.56
N HIS A 35 2.03 4.18 11.91
CA HIS A 35 1.80 3.57 13.22
C HIS A 35 2.49 4.30 14.37
N GLU A 36 3.46 5.14 14.09
CA GLU A 36 4.10 5.95 15.13
C GLU A 36 3.18 7.06 15.63
N LEU A 37 2.37 7.64 14.71
CA LEU A 37 1.47 8.73 15.04
C LEU A 37 0.01 8.28 15.14
N ASP A 38 -0.32 7.12 14.57
CA ASP A 38 -1.71 6.66 14.46
C ASP A 38 -1.77 5.13 14.59
N SER A 39 -1.51 4.65 15.79
CA SER A 39 -1.49 3.20 16.04
C SER A 39 -2.83 2.51 15.76
N GLY A 40 -3.92 3.28 15.79
CA GLY A 40 -5.25 2.75 15.49
C GLY A 40 -5.61 2.71 14.02
N GLU A 41 -4.72 3.16 13.14
CA GLU A 41 -4.96 3.21 11.70
C GLU A 41 -6.24 3.97 11.33
N MET A 42 -6.46 5.09 11.97
CA MET A 42 -7.68 5.88 11.77
C MET A 42 -7.56 6.93 10.68
N ARG A 43 -6.34 7.21 10.22
CA ARG A 43 -6.10 8.23 9.21
C ARG A 43 -5.26 7.68 8.06
N ASN A 44 -5.86 7.64 6.88
CA ASN A 44 -5.15 7.26 5.66
C ASN A 44 -4.37 8.48 5.15
N VAL A 45 -3.03 8.37 5.11
CA VAL A 45 -2.15 9.47 4.71
C VAL A 45 -1.56 9.25 3.30
N ALA A 46 -2.10 8.32 2.53
CA ALA A 46 -1.56 8.00 1.20
C ALA A 46 -1.55 9.19 0.24
N ALA A 47 -2.49 10.12 0.38
CA ALA A 47 -2.58 11.29 -0.48
C ALA A 47 -1.83 12.51 0.06
N GLU A 48 -1.20 12.41 1.23
CA GLU A 48 -0.51 13.54 1.83
C GLU A 48 0.89 13.70 1.24
N GLU A 49 1.21 14.93 0.87
CA GLU A 49 2.46 15.24 0.20
C GLU A 49 3.70 14.90 1.02
N ASN A 50 3.66 15.14 2.32
CA ASN A 50 4.79 14.83 3.19
C ASN A 50 5.01 13.32 3.39
N TYR A 51 4.09 12.50 2.93
CA TYR A 51 4.26 11.05 2.95
C TYR A 51 4.58 10.46 1.58
N ALA A 52 4.79 11.30 0.55
CA ALA A 52 5.01 10.83 -0.81
C ALA A 52 6.24 9.91 -0.92
N GLY A 53 7.33 10.24 -0.22
CA GLY A 53 8.53 9.41 -0.23
C GLY A 53 8.32 8.05 0.45
N VAL A 54 7.60 8.06 1.58
CA VAL A 54 7.24 6.82 2.30
C VAL A 54 6.35 5.95 1.44
N LEU A 55 5.37 6.57 0.79
CA LEU A 55 4.45 5.86 -0.10
C LEU A 55 5.20 5.19 -1.26
N ALA A 56 6.07 5.94 -1.93
CA ALA A 56 6.85 5.41 -3.05
C ALA A 56 7.73 4.24 -2.63
N ARG A 57 8.35 4.33 -1.45
CA ARG A 57 9.18 3.27 -0.90
C ARG A 57 8.38 1.99 -0.69
N HIS A 58 7.17 2.11 -0.12
CA HIS A 58 6.32 0.95 0.13
C HIS A 58 5.79 0.35 -1.18
N GLN A 59 5.48 1.18 -2.16
CA GLN A 59 5.10 0.71 -3.49
C GLN A 59 6.21 -0.12 -4.12
N ALA A 60 7.46 0.33 -3.98
CA ALA A 60 8.61 -0.38 -4.52
C ALA A 60 8.83 -1.72 -3.82
N ILE A 61 8.67 -1.76 -2.49
CA ILE A 61 8.83 -2.98 -1.72
C ILE A 61 7.77 -4.01 -2.13
N LEU A 62 6.52 -3.58 -2.24
CA LEU A 62 5.44 -4.46 -2.63
C LEU A 62 5.66 -5.03 -4.03
N LYS A 63 6.04 -4.17 -4.97
CA LYS A 63 6.29 -4.57 -6.35
C LYS A 63 7.41 -5.61 -6.44
N ALA A 64 8.49 -5.40 -5.71
CA ALA A 64 9.62 -6.33 -5.70
C ALA A 64 9.22 -7.67 -5.09
N GLY A 65 8.49 -7.66 -3.99
CA GLY A 65 8.02 -8.87 -3.33
C GLY A 65 7.02 -9.64 -4.18
N TRP A 66 6.11 -8.92 -4.82
CA TRP A 66 5.12 -9.52 -5.69
C TRP A 66 5.76 -10.22 -6.88
N LYS A 67 6.75 -9.59 -7.50
CA LYS A 67 7.46 -10.19 -8.62
C LYS A 67 8.21 -11.46 -8.22
N LYS A 68 8.77 -11.47 -7.01
CA LYS A 68 9.50 -12.64 -6.50
C LYS A 68 8.57 -13.81 -6.20
N SER A 69 7.31 -13.54 -5.89
CA SER A 69 6.36 -14.60 -5.55
C SER A 69 5.67 -15.19 -6.77
N LEU A 70 5.85 -14.62 -7.95
CA LEU A 70 5.31 -15.19 -9.17
C LEU A 70 6.09 -16.43 -9.58
N PRO A 71 5.39 -17.47 -10.02
CA PRO A 71 6.08 -18.67 -10.52
C PRO A 71 6.87 -18.41 -11.78
#